data_31d888cc33ce88c5faf64f5ec1d09e47
#
_entry.id   31d888cc33ce88c5faf64f5ec1d09e47
#
_cell.length_a   1.000
_cell.length_b   1.000
_cell.length_c   1.000
_cell.angle_alpha   90.00
_cell.angle_beta   90.00
_cell.angle_gamma   90.00
#
_symmetry.space_group_name_H-M   'P 1'
#
loop_
_entity.id
_entity.type
_entity.pdbx_description
1 polymer ?
#
loop_
_entity_poly.entity_id
_entity_poly.type
_entity_poly.pdbx_seq_one_letter_code
_entity_poly.pdbx_strand_id
1 'polypeptide(L)'
;MLFIDLPSGRRLSYVKPKIGMNRFGSDCVTYEGINLGKWTRLETYGPKVTENLVQAVARDILAYSMQTLKDFFIVGSVHDELIIECPPETSLETICDQMGKTPPWIQGIDLRADGYECGFYMKQ
;
A
#
# COMPACT_ATOMS: atom_id res chain seq x y z
N MET A 1 -7.19 -10.41 19.12
CA MET A 1 -6.92 -9.60 17.92
C MET A 1 -7.10 -10.45 16.67
N LEU A 2 -7.73 -9.92 15.65
CA LEU A 2 -7.88 -10.60 14.36
C LEU A 2 -6.72 -10.16 13.45
N PHE A 3 -6.04 -11.13 12.83
CA PHE A 3 -4.94 -10.87 11.91
C PHE A 3 -5.29 -11.38 10.51
N ILE A 4 -4.84 -10.62 9.49
CA ILE A 4 -4.82 -11.09 8.12
C ILE A 4 -3.36 -11.04 7.66
N ASP A 5 -2.80 -12.20 7.32
CA ASP A 5 -1.44 -12.29 6.82
C ASP A 5 -1.38 -11.87 5.35
N LEU A 6 -0.45 -10.96 5.04
CA LEU A 6 -0.22 -10.48 3.68
C LEU A 6 0.86 -11.33 3.00
N PRO A 7 0.86 -11.38 1.66
CA PRO A 7 1.89 -12.12 0.92
C PRO A 7 3.34 -11.72 1.26
N SER A 8 3.55 -10.46 1.65
CA SER A 8 4.86 -9.94 2.07
C SER A 8 5.34 -10.47 3.43
N GLY A 9 4.47 -11.13 4.20
CA GLY A 9 4.72 -11.53 5.58
C GLY A 9 4.26 -10.52 6.62
N ARG A 10 3.83 -9.33 6.21
CA ARG A 10 3.24 -8.33 7.10
C ARG A 10 1.80 -8.73 7.45
N ARG A 11 1.25 -8.17 8.52
CA ARG A 11 -0.12 -8.47 8.97
C ARG A 11 -0.96 -7.20 9.06
N LEU A 12 -2.22 -7.31 8.65
CA LEU A 12 -3.26 -6.39 9.06
C LEU A 12 -3.80 -6.85 10.41
N SER A 13 -4.04 -5.91 11.31
CA SER A 13 -4.49 -6.19 12.67
C SER A 13 -5.78 -5.45 12.97
N TYR A 14 -6.77 -6.17 13.49
CA TYR A 14 -8.05 -5.61 13.92
C TYR A 14 -8.19 -5.84 15.42
N VAL A 15 -8.31 -4.75 16.17
CA VAL A 15 -8.28 -4.76 17.64
C VAL A 15 -9.65 -5.12 18.18
N LYS A 16 -9.68 -6.05 19.14
CA LYS A 16 -10.90 -6.50 19.85
C LYS A 16 -12.05 -6.83 18.90
N PRO A 17 -11.86 -7.79 17.96
CA PRO A 17 -12.89 -8.13 16.99
C PRO A 17 -14.09 -8.78 17.70
N LYS A 18 -15.29 -8.41 17.29
CA LYS A 18 -16.55 -8.99 17.77
C LYS A 18 -17.57 -9.04 16.64
N ILE A 19 -18.45 -10.03 16.70
CA ILE A 19 -19.65 -10.02 15.89
C ILE A 19 -20.64 -9.07 16.54
N GLY A 20 -21.11 -8.09 15.78
CA GLY A 20 -22.08 -7.11 16.22
C GLY A 20 -23.14 -6.88 15.16
N MET A 21 -24.07 -5.99 15.46
CA MET A 21 -25.12 -5.59 14.53
C MET A 21 -24.72 -4.32 13.82
N ASN A 22 -24.83 -4.27 12.48
CA ASN A 22 -24.60 -3.06 11.74
C ASN A 22 -25.83 -2.14 11.78
N ARG A 23 -25.70 -0.95 11.21
CA ARG A 23 -26.80 0.03 11.15
C ARG A 23 -28.02 -0.45 10.36
N PHE A 24 -27.90 -1.52 9.60
CA PHE A 24 -28.97 -2.12 8.81
C PHE A 24 -29.63 -3.31 9.53
N GLY A 25 -29.22 -3.62 10.76
CA GLY A 25 -29.75 -4.72 11.55
C GLY A 25 -29.21 -6.10 11.21
N SER A 26 -28.15 -6.19 10.42
CA SER A 26 -27.49 -7.45 10.07
C SER A 26 -26.22 -7.66 10.88
N ASP A 27 -25.84 -8.93 11.05
CA ASP A 27 -24.58 -9.27 11.70
C ASP A 27 -23.39 -8.81 10.88
N CYS A 28 -22.39 -8.25 11.55
CA CYS A 28 -21.15 -7.84 10.94
C CYS A 28 -19.98 -8.01 11.90
N VAL A 29 -18.77 -8.01 11.38
CA VAL A 29 -17.56 -7.95 12.19
C VAL A 29 -17.33 -6.50 12.61
N THR A 30 -17.10 -6.30 13.90
CA THR A 30 -16.72 -4.99 14.46
C THR A 30 -15.35 -5.08 15.11
N TYR A 31 -14.65 -3.98 15.18
CA TYR A 31 -13.35 -3.87 15.80
C TYR A 31 -13.16 -2.45 16.37
N GLU A 32 -12.13 -2.26 17.17
CA GLU A 32 -11.81 -0.93 17.72
C GLU A 32 -10.72 -0.25 16.90
N GLY A 33 -10.89 1.05 16.66
CA GLY A 33 -9.93 1.87 15.92
C GLY A 33 -10.24 3.36 16.05
N ILE A 34 -9.48 4.18 15.35
CA ILE A 34 -9.63 5.62 15.34
C ILE A 34 -10.60 6.04 14.25
N ASN A 35 -11.61 6.79 14.62
CA ASN A 35 -12.52 7.44 13.69
C ASN A 35 -12.71 8.90 14.11
N LEU A 36 -12.45 9.84 13.20
CA LEU A 36 -12.53 11.28 13.46
C LEU A 36 -11.70 11.71 14.70
N GLY A 37 -10.51 11.13 14.84
CA GLY A 37 -9.60 11.44 15.94
C GLY A 37 -9.96 10.80 17.29
N LYS A 38 -11.00 9.95 17.35
CA LYS A 38 -11.42 9.27 18.57
C LYS A 38 -11.32 7.76 18.42
N TRP A 39 -10.90 7.10 19.49
CA TRP A 39 -10.90 5.64 19.59
C TRP A 39 -12.33 5.18 19.81
N THR A 40 -12.84 4.36 18.91
CA THR A 40 -14.22 3.89 18.94
C THR A 40 -14.36 2.53 18.27
N ARG A 41 -15.53 1.92 18.41
CA ARG A 41 -15.85 0.67 17.73
C ARG A 41 -16.34 0.98 16.31
N LEU A 42 -15.74 0.26 15.35
CA LEU A 42 -16.01 0.41 13.92
C LEU A 42 -16.65 -0.85 13.37
N GLU A 43 -17.54 -0.68 12.42
CA GLU A 43 -18.12 -1.77 11.64
C GLU A 43 -17.27 -2.05 10.42
N THR A 44 -17.22 -3.32 9.99
CA THR A 44 -16.60 -3.69 8.72
C THR A 44 -17.45 -4.74 8.00
N TYR A 45 -17.17 -4.96 6.74
CA TYR A 45 -17.86 -5.91 5.88
C TYR A 45 -16.89 -6.45 4.83
N GLY A 46 -17.28 -7.54 4.14
CA GLY A 46 -16.39 -8.23 3.22
C GLY A 46 -15.69 -7.34 2.20
N PRO A 47 -16.42 -6.51 1.42
CA PRO A 47 -15.78 -5.60 0.46
C PRO A 47 -14.79 -4.62 1.08
N LYS A 48 -15.05 -4.11 2.28
CA LYS A 48 -14.14 -3.22 3.00
C LYS A 48 -12.86 -3.92 3.43
N VAL A 49 -12.96 -5.13 3.91
CA VAL A 49 -11.80 -5.95 4.27
C VAL A 49 -10.97 -6.26 3.02
N THR A 50 -11.62 -6.58 1.90
CA THR A 50 -10.94 -6.80 0.62
C THR A 50 -10.21 -5.54 0.15
N GLU A 51 -10.84 -4.37 0.23
CA GLU A 51 -10.21 -3.09 -0.08
C GLU A 51 -8.95 -2.87 0.77
N ASN A 52 -9.06 -3.07 2.09
CA ASN A 52 -7.93 -2.91 2.99
C ASN A 52 -6.78 -3.86 2.65
N LEU A 53 -7.10 -5.10 2.30
CA LEU A 53 -6.11 -6.10 1.89
C LEU A 53 -5.39 -5.68 0.61
N VAL A 54 -6.13 -5.26 -0.42
CA VAL A 54 -5.56 -4.86 -1.71
C VAL A 54 -4.67 -3.62 -1.55
N GLN A 55 -5.12 -2.62 -0.79
CA GLN A 55 -4.33 -1.42 -0.53
C GLN A 55 -3.06 -1.74 0.27
N ALA A 56 -3.15 -2.66 1.23
CA ALA A 56 -1.99 -3.08 2.01
C ALA A 56 -0.96 -3.82 1.15
N VAL A 57 -1.40 -4.69 0.24
CA VAL A 57 -0.52 -5.37 -0.72
C VAL A 57 0.14 -4.36 -1.66
N ALA A 58 -0.61 -3.40 -2.17
CA ALA A 58 -0.08 -2.34 -3.02
C ALA A 58 1.01 -1.52 -2.30
N ARG A 59 0.80 -1.21 -1.03
CA ARG A 59 1.80 -0.51 -0.20
C ARG A 59 3.06 -1.36 -0.03
N ASP A 60 2.91 -2.66 0.18
CA ASP A 60 4.05 -3.57 0.32
C ASP A 60 4.85 -3.68 -0.98
N ILE A 61 4.18 -3.66 -2.12
CA ILE A 61 4.82 -3.64 -3.44
C ILE A 61 5.64 -2.35 -3.62
N LEU A 62 5.08 -1.20 -3.26
CA LEU A 62 5.81 0.07 -3.31
C LEU A 62 7.04 0.04 -2.39
N ALA A 63 6.91 -0.49 -1.18
CA ALA A 63 8.03 -0.65 -0.25
C ALA A 63 9.13 -1.55 -0.82
N TYR A 64 8.76 -2.62 -1.52
CA TYR A 64 9.71 -3.46 -2.23
C TYR A 64 10.44 -2.68 -3.34
N SER A 65 9.71 -1.85 -4.10
CA SER A 65 10.31 -0.99 -5.12
C SER A 65 11.33 -0.02 -4.52
N MET A 66 11.06 0.51 -3.34
CA MET A 66 12.03 1.36 -2.63
C MET A 66 13.32 0.60 -2.27
N GLN A 67 13.22 -0.69 -2.00
CA GLN A 67 14.40 -1.54 -1.77
C GLN A 67 15.19 -1.80 -3.05
N THR A 68 14.51 -2.05 -4.17
CA THR A 68 15.20 -2.27 -5.47
C THR A 68 15.85 -0.99 -5.98
N LEU A 69 15.35 0.18 -5.58
CA LEU A 69 15.85 1.50 -5.96
C LEU A 69 16.73 2.14 -4.87
N LYS A 70 17.24 1.35 -3.93
CA LYS A 70 18.01 1.86 -2.78
C LYS A 70 19.27 2.64 -3.15
N ASP A 71 19.85 2.38 -4.32
CA ASP A 71 21.05 3.06 -4.81
C ASP A 71 20.75 4.45 -5.42
N PHE A 72 19.49 4.77 -5.59
CA PHE A 72 19.01 6.08 -6.02
C PHE A 72 18.57 6.92 -4.82
N PHE A 73 18.62 8.25 -4.99
CA PHE A 73 18.21 9.14 -3.91
C PHE A 73 16.70 9.34 -3.95
N ILE A 74 15.98 8.56 -3.12
CA ILE A 74 14.54 8.67 -2.97
C ILE A 74 14.26 9.80 -1.98
N VAL A 75 13.67 10.89 -2.46
CA VAL A 75 13.37 12.07 -1.63
C VAL A 75 11.97 12.01 -1.00
N GLY A 76 11.09 11.21 -1.54
CA GLY A 76 9.74 11.06 -0.99
C GLY A 76 8.90 10.03 -1.71
N SER A 77 7.74 9.74 -1.15
CA SER A 77 6.73 8.90 -1.75
C SER A 77 5.35 9.50 -1.54
N VAL A 78 4.49 9.43 -2.55
CA VAL A 78 3.11 9.91 -2.51
C VAL A 78 2.23 8.84 -3.11
N HIS A 79 1.37 8.21 -2.29
CA HIS A 79 0.49 7.10 -2.70
C HIS A 79 1.26 5.95 -3.34
N ASP A 80 1.21 5.83 -4.65
CA ASP A 80 1.89 4.80 -5.46
C ASP A 80 3.07 5.36 -6.26
N GLU A 81 3.49 6.58 -5.96
CA GLU A 81 4.58 7.29 -6.65
C GLU A 81 5.84 7.35 -5.78
N LEU A 82 6.99 7.29 -6.44
CA LEU A 82 8.29 7.61 -5.85
C LEU A 82 8.87 8.85 -6.49
N ILE A 83 9.41 9.73 -5.67
CA ILE A 83 10.11 10.93 -6.11
C ILE A 83 11.59 10.69 -5.90
N ILE A 84 12.33 10.69 -7.01
CA ILE A 84 13.76 10.37 -7.01
C ILE A 84 14.54 11.56 -7.59
N GLU A 85 15.53 12.02 -6.84
CA GLU A 85 16.49 13.01 -7.34
C GLU A 85 17.68 12.28 -7.94
N CYS A 86 17.98 12.55 -9.20
CA CYS A 86 19.08 11.88 -9.89
C CYS A 86 19.74 12.81 -10.91
N PRO A 87 21.00 12.50 -11.31
CA PRO A 87 21.68 13.25 -12.38
C PRO A 87 20.90 13.19 -13.70
N PRO A 88 21.00 14.25 -14.55
CA PRO A 88 20.27 14.29 -15.83
C PRO A 88 20.58 13.14 -16.80
N GLU A 89 21.75 12.54 -16.69
CA GLU A 89 22.17 11.39 -17.50
C GLU A 89 21.53 10.07 -17.09
N THR A 90 20.84 10.01 -15.94
CA THR A 90 20.18 8.80 -15.47
C THR A 90 18.99 8.47 -16.37
N SER A 91 18.92 7.21 -16.84
CA SER A 91 17.83 6.76 -17.69
C SER A 91 16.54 6.58 -16.89
N LEU A 92 15.47 7.25 -17.30
CA LEU A 92 14.13 7.07 -16.75
C LEU A 92 13.66 5.61 -16.94
N GLU A 93 13.96 5.02 -18.09
CA GLU A 93 13.60 3.64 -18.41
C GLU A 93 14.21 2.65 -17.40
N THR A 94 15.49 2.84 -17.03
CA THR A 94 16.16 2.00 -16.04
C THR A 94 15.47 2.06 -14.69
N ILE A 95 15.08 3.25 -14.25
CA ILE A 95 14.36 3.44 -12.98
C ILE A 95 12.98 2.78 -13.04
N CYS A 96 12.25 2.97 -14.13
CA CYS A 96 10.93 2.34 -14.31
C CYS A 96 11.03 0.81 -14.34
N ASP A 97 12.03 0.25 -14.99
CA ASP A 97 12.26 -1.20 -15.03
C ASP A 97 12.55 -1.75 -13.62
N GLN A 98 13.36 -1.05 -12.83
CA GLN A 98 13.64 -1.46 -11.45
C GLN A 98 12.39 -1.38 -10.58
N MET A 99 11.59 -0.32 -10.73
CA MET A 99 10.35 -0.14 -9.98
C MET A 99 9.30 -1.18 -10.36
N GLY A 100 9.28 -1.63 -11.62
CA GLY A 100 8.34 -2.63 -12.12
C GLY A 100 8.70 -4.07 -11.80
N LYS A 101 9.79 -4.34 -11.08
CA LYS A 101 10.16 -5.72 -10.71
C LYS A 101 9.14 -6.32 -9.76
N THR A 102 8.69 -7.52 -10.10
CA THR A 102 7.74 -8.26 -9.26
C THR A 102 8.44 -8.79 -8.01
N PRO A 103 7.92 -8.50 -6.80
CA PRO A 103 8.44 -9.09 -5.58
C PRO A 103 8.39 -10.62 -5.60
N PRO A 104 9.38 -11.32 -4.97
CA PRO A 104 9.40 -12.79 -4.97
C PRO A 104 8.25 -13.42 -4.19
N TRP A 105 7.63 -12.69 -3.27
CA TRP A 105 6.53 -13.16 -2.43
C TRP A 105 5.16 -13.01 -3.10
N ILE A 106 5.07 -12.42 -4.30
CA ILE A 106 3.83 -12.32 -5.07
C ILE A 106 4.16 -12.56 -6.55
N GLN A 107 3.64 -13.66 -7.10
CA GLN A 107 3.90 -14.05 -8.49
C GLN A 107 2.63 -14.00 -9.31
N GLY A 108 2.79 -13.90 -10.63
CA GLY A 108 1.67 -13.86 -11.56
C GLY A 108 1.05 -12.49 -11.75
N ILE A 109 1.60 -11.45 -11.13
CA ILE A 109 1.18 -10.06 -11.32
C ILE A 109 2.13 -9.39 -12.32
N ASP A 110 1.58 -8.76 -13.34
CA ASP A 110 2.33 -7.94 -14.30
C ASP A 110 2.39 -6.51 -13.77
N LEU A 111 3.50 -6.17 -13.15
CA LEU A 111 3.75 -4.84 -12.61
C LEU A 111 4.44 -3.96 -13.65
N ARG A 112 3.96 -2.74 -13.79
CA ARG A 112 4.54 -1.74 -14.66
C ARG A 112 4.66 -0.41 -13.92
N ALA A 113 5.70 0.34 -14.23
CA ALA A 113 5.90 1.67 -13.74
C ALA A 113 6.07 2.62 -14.91
N ASP A 114 5.37 3.73 -14.85
CA ASP A 114 5.54 4.85 -15.75
C ASP A 114 6.18 6.00 -15.00
N GLY A 115 6.86 6.87 -15.71
CA GLY A 115 7.52 8.00 -15.08
C GLY A 115 7.69 9.18 -16.03
N TYR A 116 8.04 10.29 -15.45
CA TYR A 116 8.41 11.50 -16.21
C TYR A 116 9.50 12.26 -15.46
N GLU A 117 10.23 13.07 -16.20
CA GLU A 117 11.28 13.93 -15.67
C GLU A 117 10.77 15.36 -15.54
N CYS A 118 11.16 16.02 -14.47
CA CYS A 118 10.82 17.43 -14.25
C CYS A 118 11.92 18.10 -13.41
N GLY A 119 11.99 19.43 -13.49
CA GLY A 119 12.93 20.20 -12.70
C GLY A 119 12.49 20.40 -11.25
N PHE A 120 11.21 20.19 -10.97
CA PHE A 120 10.61 20.24 -9.64
C PHE A 120 9.39 19.35 -9.61
N TYR A 121 8.99 18.92 -8.42
CA TYR A 121 7.83 18.04 -8.27
C TYR A 121 6.54 18.70 -8.76
N MET A 122 5.86 18.02 -9.67
CA MET A 122 4.51 18.38 -10.13
C MET A 122 3.63 17.15 -10.12
N LYS A 123 2.42 17.31 -9.67
CA LYS A 123 1.41 16.28 -9.83
C LYS A 123 0.78 16.42 -11.23
N GLN A 124 0.76 15.33 -11.96
CA GLN A 124 0.03 15.23 -13.24
C GLN A 124 -1.44 14.92 -13.02
#